data_48241e17eb6c94e34e667c422e3ee269
#
_entry.id   48241e17eb6c94e34e667c422e3ee269
#
_cell.length_a   1.000
_cell.length_b   1.000
_cell.length_c   1.000
_cell.angle_alpha   90.00
_cell.angle_beta   90.00
_cell.angle_gamma   90.00
#
_symmetry.space_group_name_H-M   'P 1'
#
loop_
_entity.id
_entity.type
_entity.pdbx_description
1 polymer ?
#
loop_
_entity_poly.entity_id
_entity_poly.type
_entity_poly.pdbx_seq_one_letter_code
_entity_poly.pdbx_strand_id
1 'polypeptide(L)'
;TFTVQFFPPEYRQTLGYLGSHSGRDGDKVSAAGLTPKELAGGITFEEAELTFVCRKLYQGQFQREGLADEIRHGIYENWDPHWMFVGEILEVEDKR
;
A
#
# COMPACT_ATOMS: atom_id res chain seq x y z
N THR A 1 5.65 11.15 4.67
CA THR A 1 6.34 10.24 3.73
C THR A 1 5.69 8.88 3.76
N PHE A 2 5.47 8.31 2.60
CA PHE A 2 4.99 6.93 2.48
C PHE A 2 5.73 6.23 1.34
N THR A 3 5.65 4.90 1.32
CA THR A 3 6.32 4.11 0.30
C THR A 3 5.31 3.19 -0.41
N VAL A 4 5.58 2.94 -1.69
CA VAL A 4 4.83 1.98 -2.49
C VAL A 4 5.83 0.96 -3.00
N GLN A 5 5.61 -0.33 -2.73
CA GLN A 5 6.52 -1.39 -3.10
C GLN A 5 5.87 -2.40 -4.03
N PHE A 6 6.67 -2.91 -4.95
CA PHE A 6 6.31 -4.01 -5.83
C PHE A 6 7.28 -5.16 -5.59
N PHE A 7 6.75 -6.36 -5.47
CA PHE A 7 7.54 -7.55 -5.17
C PHE A 7 7.51 -8.53 -6.34
N PRO A 8 8.54 -9.38 -6.48
CA PRO A 8 8.50 -10.45 -7.46
C PRO A 8 7.27 -11.36 -7.25
N PRO A 9 6.78 -12.04 -8.30
CA PRO A 9 5.58 -12.89 -8.18
C PRO A 9 5.67 -13.97 -7.09
N GLU A 10 6.86 -14.42 -6.74
CA GLU A 10 7.07 -15.41 -5.68
C GLU A 10 6.59 -14.93 -4.30
N TYR A 11 6.42 -13.62 -4.11
CA TYR A 11 5.93 -13.05 -2.86
C TYR A 11 4.42 -12.86 -2.80
N ARG A 12 3.70 -13.39 -3.78
CA ARG A 12 2.24 -13.20 -3.86
C ARG A 12 1.51 -13.68 -2.61
N GLN A 13 1.90 -14.85 -2.10
CA GLN A 13 1.29 -15.39 -0.88
C GLN A 13 1.68 -14.56 0.35
N THR A 14 2.91 -14.07 0.40
CA THR A 14 3.38 -13.20 1.46
C THR A 14 2.55 -11.92 1.53
N LEU A 15 2.28 -11.29 0.39
CA LEU A 15 1.44 -10.09 0.34
C LEU A 15 0.01 -10.38 0.75
N GLY A 16 -0.52 -11.54 0.36
CA GLY A 16 -1.84 -11.98 0.79
C GLY A 16 -1.93 -12.15 2.30
N TYR A 17 -0.90 -12.71 2.91
CA TYR A 17 -0.81 -12.83 4.37
C TYR A 17 -0.86 -11.44 5.04
N LEU A 18 -0.06 -10.49 4.56
CA LEU A 18 -0.04 -9.15 5.12
C LEU A 18 -1.40 -8.45 5.01
N GLY A 19 -2.09 -8.66 3.89
CA GLY A 19 -3.41 -8.09 3.66
C GLY A 19 -4.52 -8.71 4.50
N SER A 20 -4.35 -9.97 4.94
CA SER A 20 -5.36 -10.69 5.71
C SER A 20 -5.14 -10.68 7.22
N HIS A 21 -4.01 -10.17 7.69
CA HIS A 21 -3.67 -10.11 9.11
C HIS A 21 -3.51 -8.66 9.55
N SER A 22 -4.05 -8.30 10.70
CA SER A 22 -3.89 -6.96 11.26
C SER A 22 -2.61 -6.88 12.08
N GLY A 23 -2.14 -5.67 12.34
CA GLY A 23 -1.00 -5.46 13.23
C GLY A 23 -1.24 -5.93 14.66
N ARG A 24 -2.50 -6.22 15.03
CA ARG A 24 -2.87 -6.76 16.34
C ARG A 24 -2.51 -8.23 16.50
N ASP A 25 -2.28 -8.94 15.40
CA ASP A 25 -1.96 -10.37 15.41
C ASP A 25 -0.47 -10.62 15.66
N GLY A 26 0.28 -9.57 16.04
CA GLY A 26 1.71 -9.64 16.28
C GLY A 26 2.52 -8.97 15.18
N ASP A 27 3.82 -9.27 15.13
CA ASP A 27 4.71 -8.73 14.11
C ASP A 27 4.53 -9.48 12.80
N LYS A 28 3.56 -9.03 11.99
CA LYS A 28 3.26 -9.69 10.72
C LYS A 28 4.37 -9.54 9.69
N VAL A 29 5.21 -8.52 9.80
CA VAL A 29 6.35 -8.32 8.89
C VAL A 29 7.39 -9.41 9.09
N SER A 30 7.78 -9.68 10.35
CA SER A 30 8.69 -10.77 10.67
C SER A 30 8.10 -12.13 10.32
N ALA A 31 6.82 -12.34 10.64
CA ALA A 31 6.13 -13.59 10.34
C ALA A 31 6.06 -13.86 8.83
N ALA A 32 5.97 -12.81 8.03
CA ALA A 32 5.94 -12.94 6.57
C ALA A 32 7.34 -13.13 5.95
N GLY A 33 8.41 -13.00 6.74
CA GLY A 33 9.78 -13.16 6.27
C GLY A 33 10.31 -11.94 5.51
N LEU A 34 9.74 -10.77 5.72
CA LEU A 34 10.21 -9.54 5.09
C LEU A 34 11.20 -8.81 6.01
N THR A 35 12.17 -8.14 5.40
CA THR A 35 13.24 -7.42 6.09
C THR A 35 13.07 -5.92 5.85
N PRO A 36 12.62 -5.15 6.86
CA PRO A 36 12.49 -3.70 6.72
C PRO A 36 13.84 -3.03 6.51
N LYS A 37 13.84 -1.96 5.71
CA LYS A 37 15.00 -1.09 5.59
C LYS A 37 14.55 0.35 5.34
N GLU A 38 15.39 1.29 5.73
CA GLU A 38 15.15 2.72 5.49
C GLU A 38 15.64 3.11 4.09
N LEU A 39 14.85 3.96 3.40
CA LEU A 39 15.20 4.51 2.11
C LEU A 39 14.63 5.92 2.02
N ALA A 40 15.50 6.93 1.91
CA ALA A 40 15.11 8.33 1.71
C ALA A 40 14.05 8.83 2.70
N GLY A 41 14.13 8.41 3.96
CA GLY A 41 13.20 8.80 5.00
C GLY A 41 11.93 7.96 5.09
N GLY A 42 11.76 6.99 4.20
CA GLY A 42 10.66 6.04 4.24
C GLY A 42 11.13 4.64 4.63
N ILE A 43 10.18 3.75 4.81
CA ILE A 43 10.48 2.34 5.12
C ILE A 43 10.06 1.48 3.95
N THR A 44 10.96 0.64 3.47
CA THR A 44 10.69 -0.36 2.46
C THR A 44 11.20 -1.72 2.94
N PHE A 45 11.38 -2.66 2.03
CA PHE A 45 11.81 -4.02 2.36
C PHE A 45 12.90 -4.47 1.39
N GLU A 46 13.88 -5.24 1.91
CA GLU A 46 14.96 -5.78 1.08
C GLU A 46 14.43 -6.62 -0.08
N GLU A 47 13.29 -7.29 0.12
CA GLU A 47 12.69 -8.19 -0.84
C GLU A 47 11.90 -7.48 -1.96
N ALA A 48 11.66 -6.18 -1.84
CA ALA A 48 10.95 -5.42 -2.89
C ALA A 48 11.84 -5.26 -4.13
N GLU A 49 11.27 -5.46 -5.32
CA GLU A 49 12.01 -5.27 -6.57
C GLU A 49 11.90 -3.84 -7.10
N LEU A 50 10.88 -3.11 -6.69
CA LEU A 50 10.67 -1.73 -7.08
C LEU A 50 10.03 -0.98 -5.92
N THR A 51 10.61 0.15 -5.55
CA THR A 51 10.12 0.98 -4.45
C THR A 51 10.04 2.43 -4.88
N PHE A 52 8.92 3.07 -4.60
CA PHE A 52 8.75 4.52 -4.70
C PHE A 52 8.65 5.09 -3.30
N VAL A 53 9.48 6.08 -2.98
CA VAL A 53 9.36 6.85 -1.74
C VAL A 53 8.67 8.15 -2.08
N CYS A 54 7.58 8.45 -1.40
CA CYS A 54 6.69 9.54 -1.76
C CYS A 54 6.44 10.50 -0.60
N ARG A 55 6.27 11.77 -0.94
CA ARG A 55 5.78 12.80 -0.02
C ARG A 55 4.30 13.01 -0.29
N LYS A 56 3.47 12.94 0.75
CA LYS A 56 2.03 13.11 0.59
C LYS A 56 1.71 14.55 0.19
N LEU A 57 1.02 14.71 -0.94
CA LEU A 57 0.53 15.99 -1.42
C LEU A 57 -0.94 16.21 -1.12
N TYR A 58 -1.72 15.13 -1.15
CA TYR A 58 -3.17 15.20 -0.95
C TYR A 58 -3.67 13.90 -0.34
N GLN A 59 -4.70 14.00 0.49
CA GLN A 59 -5.42 12.87 1.04
C GLN A 59 -6.90 13.21 1.09
N GLY A 60 -7.75 12.30 0.61
CA GLY A 60 -9.18 12.51 0.62
C GLY A 60 -9.92 11.20 0.46
N GLN A 61 -11.12 11.13 1.01
CA GLN A 61 -12.01 9.99 0.85
C GLN A 61 -13.00 10.29 -0.26
N PHE A 62 -13.26 9.31 -1.15
CA PHE A 62 -14.31 9.46 -2.14
C PHE A 62 -15.65 9.66 -1.45
N GLN A 63 -16.44 10.61 -1.96
CA GLN A 63 -17.77 10.87 -1.41
C GLN A 63 -18.80 10.14 -2.24
N ARG A 64 -19.75 9.45 -1.56
CA ARG A 64 -20.78 8.66 -2.23
C ARG A 64 -21.57 9.48 -3.23
N GLU A 65 -21.84 10.74 -2.91
CA GLU A 65 -22.62 11.64 -3.74
C GLU A 65 -21.94 11.98 -5.07
N GLY A 66 -20.60 11.85 -5.11
CA GLY A 66 -19.82 12.09 -6.31
C GLY A 66 -19.59 10.87 -7.17
N LEU A 67 -20.05 9.70 -6.74
CA LEU A 67 -19.84 8.45 -7.47
C LEU A 67 -21.01 8.16 -8.39
N ALA A 68 -20.70 7.59 -9.56
CA ALA A 68 -21.74 7.09 -10.48
C ALA A 68 -22.56 6.00 -9.77
N ASP A 69 -23.85 5.88 -10.14
CA ASP A 69 -24.75 4.96 -9.47
C ASP A 69 -24.25 3.51 -9.47
N GLU A 70 -23.71 3.05 -10.59
CA GLU A 70 -23.19 1.67 -10.72
C GLU A 70 -21.99 1.42 -9.80
N ILE A 71 -21.19 2.44 -9.51
CA ILE A 71 -20.06 2.32 -8.59
C ILE A 71 -20.54 2.35 -7.16
N ARG A 72 -21.46 3.28 -6.84
CA ARG A 72 -21.99 3.44 -5.49
C ARG A 72 -22.75 2.20 -5.04
N HIS A 73 -23.57 1.62 -5.90
CA HIS A 73 -24.36 0.44 -5.57
C HIS A 73 -23.62 -0.87 -5.80
N GLY A 74 -22.61 -0.89 -6.70
CA GLY A 74 -21.86 -2.10 -6.98
C GLY A 74 -20.72 -2.34 -6.00
N ILE A 75 -19.87 -1.33 -5.79
CA ILE A 75 -18.64 -1.48 -5.01
C ILE A 75 -18.86 -1.00 -3.56
N TYR A 76 -19.54 0.13 -3.38
CA TYR A 76 -19.64 0.80 -2.09
C TYR A 76 -21.01 0.70 -1.44
N GLU A 77 -21.83 -0.26 -1.83
CA GLU A 77 -23.16 -0.40 -1.22
C GLU A 77 -23.07 -0.66 0.28
N ASN A 78 -22.16 -1.56 0.69
CA ASN A 78 -21.98 -1.95 2.09
C ASN A 78 -20.64 -1.51 2.68
N TRP A 79 -19.81 -0.81 1.92
CA TRP A 79 -18.48 -0.40 2.34
C TRP A 79 -18.36 1.11 2.27
N ASP A 80 -17.52 1.66 3.15
CA ASP A 80 -17.15 3.07 3.04
C ASP A 80 -16.27 3.27 1.80
N PRO A 81 -16.41 4.41 1.11
CA PRO A 81 -15.56 4.72 -0.03
C PRO A 81 -14.08 4.72 0.34
N HIS A 82 -13.25 4.31 -0.60
CA HIS A 82 -11.81 4.27 -0.41
C HIS A 82 -11.21 5.66 -0.25
N TRP A 83 -10.09 5.71 0.43
CA TRP A 83 -9.25 6.90 0.52
C TRP A 83 -8.36 7.00 -0.71
N MET A 84 -8.14 8.21 -1.18
CA MET A 84 -7.23 8.52 -2.28
C MET A 84 -6.03 9.30 -1.73
N PHE A 85 -4.83 8.89 -2.13
CA PHE A 85 -3.60 9.56 -1.76
C PHE A 85 -2.86 9.97 -3.03
N VAL A 86 -2.39 11.23 -3.07
CA VAL A 86 -1.54 11.72 -4.15
C VAL A 86 -0.19 12.02 -3.54
N GLY A 87 0.87 11.49 -4.12
CA GLY A 87 2.22 11.64 -3.61
C GLY A 87 3.19 12.14 -4.68
N GLU A 88 4.15 12.94 -4.25
CA GLU A 88 5.30 13.30 -5.07
C GLU A 88 6.37 12.23 -4.89
N ILE A 89 6.87 11.68 -5.99
CA ILE A 89 7.93 10.67 -5.94
C ILE A 89 9.25 11.38 -5.65
N LEU A 90 9.86 11.07 -4.50
CA LEU A 90 11.13 11.63 -4.07
C LEU A 90 12.32 10.75 -4.45
N GLU A 91 12.12 9.44 -4.44
CA GLU A 91 13.17 8.46 -4.70
C GLU A 91 12.58 7.22 -5.32
N VAL A 92 13.32 6.58 -6.22
CA VAL A 92 12.94 5.30 -6.84
C VAL A 92 14.10 4.34 -6.67
N GLU A 93 13.83 3.16 -6.11
CA GLU A 93 14.80 2.06 -6.09
C GLU A 93 14.27 0.95 -7.00
N ASP A 94 14.98 0.69 -8.08
CA ASP A 94 14.61 -0.33 -9.07
C ASP A 94 15.71 -1.39 -9.12
N LYS A 95 15.36 -2.59 -8.68
CA LYS A 95 16.29 -3.74 -8.66
C LYS A 95 16.04 -4.72 -9.80
N ARG A 96 15.11 -4.41 -10.68
CA ARG A 96 14.71 -5.29 -11.78
C ARG A 96 15.78 -5.37 -12.86
#